data_ce656a16121ab4d91c4a6a47574e55ce
#
_entry.id   ce656a16121ab4d91c4a6a47574e55ce
#
_cell.length_a   1.000
_cell.length_b   1.000
_cell.length_c   1.000
_cell.angle_alpha   90.00
_cell.angle_beta   90.00
_cell.angle_gamma   90.00
#
_symmetry.space_group_name_H-M   'P 1'
#
loop_
_entity.id
_entity.type
_entity.pdbx_description
1 polymer ?
#
loop_
_entity_poly.entity_id
_entity_poly.type
_entity_poly.pdbx_seq_one_letter_code
_entity_poly.pdbx_strand_id
1 'polypeptide(L)'
;MTLPKKYQQAMQDLLGEEYSAYIESMQQRSQTAIRINTAKISLEQWAEICPFKTKPVPWTEKGFLTTDEQCNPAKHPYYYAGLYYIQEPSAMIPASILPVHEGDRILDVCAAPGGKATELAAKLRGTGQLVANDISVSRAMALAKNLQIAGAVNAVVTAEKPERLQESFSQYFDGILIDAPCSGEGMFRRDPHMVQDWEEKGPQYYAPIQRDILKAAYQMLREGGYLVYSTCTFSPEEDEKNILWFLRQFPDMHVCEVPRKEGFCSGITDAALTETERQQLSRCVRIFPHKTVGEGHFAVLLQKGDSSAVEQESNSVEQENSLAERVHDHGFRMAEKKHQSSGAGRRSKYDGTRQQRLSGKKDRRRMDGDNDLAVKATWWTGCLSAPGAERYRL
;
A
#
# COMPACT_ATOMS: atom_id res chain seq x y z
N MET A 1 12.70 -25.95 6.05
CA MET A 1 11.85 -25.44 7.15
C MET A 1 10.84 -26.52 7.49
N THR A 2 10.67 -26.86 8.77
CA THR A 2 9.65 -27.83 9.22
C THR A 2 8.44 -27.06 9.69
N LEU A 3 7.30 -27.25 9.01
CA LEU A 3 6.04 -26.60 9.37
C LEU A 3 5.32 -27.40 10.48
N PRO A 4 4.63 -26.76 11.43
CA PRO A 4 3.86 -27.41 12.47
C PRO A 4 2.76 -28.30 11.88
N LYS A 5 2.54 -29.49 12.46
CA LYS A 5 1.52 -30.42 11.95
C LYS A 5 0.10 -29.81 11.93
N LYS A 6 -0.24 -29.04 12.97
CA LYS A 6 -1.54 -28.35 13.04
C LYS A 6 -1.70 -27.33 11.92
N TYR A 7 -0.63 -26.61 11.59
CA TYR A 7 -0.63 -25.67 10.46
C TYR A 7 -0.79 -26.39 9.13
N GLN A 8 -0.02 -27.48 8.91
CA GLN A 8 -0.13 -28.26 7.68
C GLN A 8 -1.55 -28.78 7.46
N GLN A 9 -2.20 -29.28 8.53
CA GLN A 9 -3.59 -29.74 8.45
C GLN A 9 -4.54 -28.58 8.11
N ALA A 10 -4.42 -27.45 8.81
CA ALA A 10 -5.26 -26.27 8.55
C ALA A 10 -5.12 -25.77 7.09
N MET A 11 -3.90 -25.75 6.57
CA MET A 11 -3.67 -25.36 5.17
C MET A 11 -4.15 -26.42 4.16
N GLN A 12 -4.09 -27.69 4.50
CA GLN A 12 -4.65 -28.74 3.67
C GLN A 12 -6.17 -28.66 3.61
N ASP A 13 -6.82 -28.41 4.73
CA ASP A 13 -8.27 -28.20 4.79
C ASP A 13 -8.70 -26.93 4.02
N LEU A 14 -7.87 -25.86 4.09
CA LEU A 14 -8.13 -24.58 3.43
C LEU A 14 -7.97 -24.65 1.91
N LEU A 15 -6.91 -25.30 1.42
CA LEU A 15 -6.50 -25.26 0.02
C LEU A 15 -6.91 -26.51 -0.78
N GLY A 16 -7.26 -27.61 -0.12
CA GLY A 16 -7.63 -28.84 -0.77
C GLY A 16 -6.57 -29.31 -1.77
N GLU A 17 -6.94 -29.42 -3.04
CA GLU A 17 -6.06 -29.88 -4.13
C GLU A 17 -4.87 -28.92 -4.39
N GLU A 18 -4.99 -27.64 -4.03
CA GLU A 18 -3.94 -26.65 -4.22
C GLU A 18 -2.83 -26.75 -3.16
N TYR A 19 -3.01 -27.53 -2.09
CA TYR A 19 -2.05 -27.65 -0.98
C TYR A 19 -0.65 -28.08 -1.44
N SER A 20 -0.55 -28.99 -2.40
CA SER A 20 0.74 -29.46 -2.92
C SER A 20 1.53 -28.32 -3.60
N ALA A 21 0.85 -27.51 -4.41
CA ALA A 21 1.44 -26.36 -5.08
C ALA A 21 1.86 -25.28 -4.05
N TYR A 22 1.07 -25.10 -2.99
CA TYR A 22 1.42 -24.20 -1.89
C TYR A 22 2.72 -24.65 -1.20
N ILE A 23 2.85 -25.91 -0.81
CA ILE A 23 4.06 -26.45 -0.18
C ILE A 23 5.28 -26.33 -1.09
N GLU A 24 5.13 -26.56 -2.37
CA GLU A 24 6.21 -26.37 -3.34
C GLU A 24 6.64 -24.89 -3.41
N SER A 25 5.70 -23.95 -3.41
CA SER A 25 6.00 -22.51 -3.38
C SER A 25 6.78 -22.08 -2.14
N MET A 26 6.54 -22.73 -0.98
CA MET A 26 7.25 -22.46 0.28
C MET A 26 8.74 -22.85 0.22
N GLN A 27 9.15 -23.66 -0.74
CA GLN A 27 10.56 -24.04 -0.96
C GLN A 27 11.30 -23.04 -1.87
N GLN A 28 10.57 -22.19 -2.58
CA GLN A 28 11.15 -21.20 -3.46
C GLN A 28 11.77 -20.04 -2.66
N ARG A 29 12.76 -19.39 -3.25
CA ARG A 29 13.38 -18.21 -2.65
C ARG A 29 12.41 -17.04 -2.62
N SER A 30 12.35 -16.37 -1.47
CA SER A 30 11.62 -15.11 -1.30
C SER A 30 12.13 -14.03 -2.27
N GLN A 31 11.20 -13.34 -2.93
CA GLN A 31 11.52 -12.29 -3.88
C GLN A 31 11.65 -10.92 -3.20
N THR A 32 12.60 -10.12 -3.68
CA THR A 32 12.75 -8.74 -3.23
C THR A 32 12.02 -7.81 -4.18
N ALA A 33 11.26 -6.88 -3.63
CA ALA A 33 10.63 -5.82 -4.40
C ALA A 33 10.91 -4.44 -3.82
N ILE A 34 10.78 -3.44 -4.67
CA ILE A 34 10.87 -2.02 -4.32
C ILE A 34 9.56 -1.33 -4.69
N ARG A 35 9.15 -0.38 -3.88
CA ARG A 35 8.03 0.51 -4.17
C ARG A 35 8.56 1.94 -4.31
N ILE A 36 8.30 2.54 -5.46
CA ILE A 36 8.77 3.88 -5.79
C ILE A 36 8.06 4.93 -4.94
N ASN A 37 8.83 5.87 -4.42
CA ASN A 37 8.31 6.98 -3.64
C ASN A 37 7.90 8.13 -4.58
N THR A 38 6.64 8.14 -4.95
CA THR A 38 6.08 9.13 -5.89
C THR A 38 5.98 10.56 -5.32
N ALA A 39 6.27 10.76 -4.03
CA ALA A 39 6.46 12.10 -3.46
C ALA A 39 7.83 12.73 -3.83
N LYS A 40 8.80 11.90 -4.26
CA LYS A 40 10.16 12.37 -4.60
C LYS A 40 10.53 12.25 -6.06
N ILE A 41 9.94 11.29 -6.78
CA ILE A 41 10.28 11.03 -8.18
C ILE A 41 9.05 10.46 -8.92
N SER A 42 8.81 10.91 -10.14
CA SER A 42 7.75 10.31 -10.97
C SER A 42 8.16 8.93 -11.49
N LEU A 43 7.19 8.13 -11.95
CA LEU A 43 7.48 6.80 -12.51
C LEU A 43 8.27 6.89 -13.81
N GLU A 44 8.02 7.93 -14.62
CA GLU A 44 8.75 8.21 -15.85
C GLU A 44 10.21 8.53 -15.55
N GLN A 45 10.46 9.46 -14.63
CA GLN A 45 11.83 9.79 -14.19
C GLN A 45 12.53 8.59 -13.57
N TRP A 46 11.81 7.75 -12.80
CA TRP A 46 12.38 6.52 -12.26
C TRP A 46 12.80 5.55 -13.36
N ALA A 47 12.00 5.39 -14.40
CA ALA A 47 12.31 4.50 -15.52
C ALA A 47 13.61 4.89 -16.24
N GLU A 48 13.94 6.19 -16.30
CA GLU A 48 15.17 6.69 -16.92
C GLU A 48 16.42 6.40 -16.07
N ILE A 49 16.30 6.42 -14.72
CA ILE A 49 17.45 6.31 -13.81
C ILE A 49 17.54 4.98 -13.07
N CYS A 50 16.55 4.08 -13.25
CA CYS A 50 16.47 2.82 -12.51
C CYS A 50 17.73 1.97 -12.73
N PRO A 51 18.51 1.68 -11.67
CA PRO A 51 19.76 0.92 -11.82
C PRO A 51 19.54 -0.60 -11.80
N PHE A 52 18.28 -1.05 -11.65
CA PHE A 52 17.92 -2.44 -11.42
C PHE A 52 17.20 -3.03 -12.61
N LYS A 53 17.44 -4.33 -12.86
CA LYS A 53 16.53 -5.11 -13.71
C LYS A 53 15.27 -5.42 -12.91
N THR A 54 14.13 -5.00 -13.41
CA THR A 54 12.86 -5.11 -12.67
C THR A 54 11.74 -5.69 -13.52
N LYS A 55 10.73 -6.25 -12.83
CA LYS A 55 9.42 -6.60 -13.40
C LYS A 55 8.34 -5.91 -12.57
N PRO A 56 7.24 -5.44 -13.17
CA PRO A 56 6.17 -4.82 -12.42
C PRO A 56 5.51 -5.81 -11.44
N VAL A 57 5.03 -5.28 -10.31
CA VAL A 57 4.13 -5.99 -9.40
C VAL A 57 2.71 -5.85 -9.96
N PRO A 58 1.93 -6.94 -10.15
CA PRO A 58 0.68 -6.90 -10.93
C PRO A 58 -0.39 -5.93 -10.40
N TRP A 59 -0.41 -5.66 -9.09
CA TRP A 59 -1.47 -4.87 -8.44
C TRP A 59 -1.11 -3.44 -8.12
N THR A 60 0.08 -2.98 -8.46
CA THR A 60 0.48 -1.58 -8.23
C THR A 60 1.47 -1.10 -9.28
N GLU A 61 1.23 0.07 -9.84
CA GLU A 61 2.12 0.71 -10.81
C GLU A 61 3.46 1.16 -10.20
N LYS A 62 3.50 1.33 -8.88
CA LYS A 62 4.67 1.82 -8.13
C LYS A 62 5.60 0.70 -7.67
N GLY A 63 5.17 -0.56 -7.76
CA GLY A 63 5.88 -1.73 -7.27
C GLY A 63 6.65 -2.47 -8.35
N PHE A 64 7.90 -2.83 -8.05
CA PHE A 64 8.77 -3.55 -8.99
C PHE A 64 9.52 -4.66 -8.26
N LEU A 65 9.46 -5.88 -8.79
CA LEU A 65 10.32 -6.99 -8.40
C LEU A 65 11.73 -6.76 -8.93
N THR A 66 12.74 -6.94 -8.11
CA THR A 66 14.14 -6.95 -8.58
C THR A 66 14.49 -8.36 -9.05
N THR A 67 14.94 -8.48 -10.30
CA THR A 67 15.23 -9.78 -10.94
C THR A 67 16.71 -10.10 -11.02
N ASP A 68 17.57 -9.18 -10.61
CA ASP A 68 19.02 -9.36 -10.58
C ASP A 68 19.44 -9.87 -9.19
N GLU A 69 19.93 -11.11 -9.14
CA GLU A 69 20.38 -11.74 -7.88
C GLU A 69 21.63 -11.07 -7.27
N GLN A 70 22.42 -10.37 -8.07
CA GLN A 70 23.58 -9.62 -7.59
C GLN A 70 23.22 -8.23 -7.06
N CYS A 71 22.00 -7.78 -7.32
CA CYS A 71 21.52 -6.48 -6.89
C CYS A 71 21.13 -6.51 -5.41
N ASN A 72 21.67 -5.55 -4.66
CA ASN A 72 21.24 -5.31 -3.27
C ASN A 72 20.65 -3.89 -3.16
N PRO A 73 19.33 -3.72 -3.32
CA PRO A 73 18.70 -2.42 -3.26
C PRO A 73 18.96 -1.68 -1.94
N ALA A 74 19.15 -2.38 -0.83
CA ALA A 74 19.41 -1.76 0.47
C ALA A 74 20.78 -1.05 0.57
N LYS A 75 21.71 -1.35 -0.34
CA LYS A 75 23.03 -0.72 -0.38
C LYS A 75 23.14 0.40 -1.42
N HIS A 76 22.10 0.62 -2.23
CA HIS A 76 22.13 1.63 -3.28
C HIS A 76 21.90 3.04 -2.72
N PRO A 77 22.59 4.09 -3.20
CA PRO A 77 22.40 5.47 -2.74
C PRO A 77 20.95 5.97 -2.81
N TYR A 78 20.16 5.54 -3.78
CA TYR A 78 18.78 5.91 -3.96
C TYR A 78 17.87 5.40 -2.82
N TYR A 79 18.24 4.29 -2.15
CA TYR A 79 17.56 3.85 -0.93
C TYR A 79 17.71 4.87 0.20
N TYR A 80 18.93 5.35 0.43
CA TYR A 80 19.21 6.35 1.45
C TYR A 80 18.64 7.73 1.09
N ALA A 81 18.51 8.03 -0.20
CA ALA A 81 17.80 9.21 -0.70
C ALA A 81 16.27 9.08 -0.58
N GLY A 82 15.76 7.91 -0.24
CA GLY A 82 14.33 7.64 -0.08
C GLY A 82 13.54 7.67 -1.39
N LEU A 83 14.17 7.36 -2.54
CA LEU A 83 13.48 7.29 -3.83
C LEU A 83 12.60 6.05 -3.94
N TYR A 84 12.85 5.03 -3.15
CA TYR A 84 12.02 3.84 -3.03
C TYR A 84 12.09 3.25 -1.63
N TYR A 85 11.11 2.44 -1.31
CA TYR A 85 11.05 1.60 -0.11
C TYR A 85 11.18 0.13 -0.52
N ILE A 86 11.96 -0.67 0.22
CA ILE A 86 12.05 -2.11 0.00
C ILE A 86 10.87 -2.75 0.73
N GLN A 87 9.98 -3.35 -0.02
CA GLN A 87 8.75 -3.92 0.51
C GLN A 87 8.44 -5.26 -0.15
N GLU A 88 7.88 -6.16 0.62
CA GLU A 88 7.32 -7.41 0.13
C GLU A 88 6.14 -7.10 -0.82
N PRO A 89 6.03 -7.76 -1.99
CA PRO A 89 5.01 -7.42 -2.98
C PRO A 89 3.58 -7.40 -2.44
N SER A 90 3.12 -8.46 -1.74
CA SER A 90 1.75 -8.55 -1.25
C SER A 90 1.45 -7.51 -0.15
N ALA A 91 2.46 -7.11 0.65
CA ALA A 91 2.34 -6.04 1.64
C ALA A 91 2.14 -4.63 1.03
N MET A 92 2.24 -4.47 -0.29
CA MET A 92 1.91 -3.21 -0.98
C MET A 92 0.39 -3.01 -1.15
N ILE A 93 -0.42 -4.09 -1.09
CA ILE A 93 -1.85 -4.05 -1.38
C ILE A 93 -2.63 -3.15 -0.42
N PRO A 94 -2.50 -3.26 0.93
CA PRO A 94 -3.36 -2.51 1.84
C PRO A 94 -3.32 -1.00 1.64
N ALA A 95 -2.13 -0.43 1.50
CA ALA A 95 -2.00 1.01 1.24
C ALA A 95 -2.40 1.40 -0.18
N SER A 96 -2.32 0.48 -1.15
CA SER A 96 -2.73 0.75 -2.54
C SER A 96 -4.25 0.86 -2.68
N ILE A 97 -5.01 0.01 -1.96
CA ILE A 97 -6.47 -0.05 -2.06
C ILE A 97 -7.19 0.98 -1.19
N LEU A 98 -6.55 1.55 -0.15
CA LEU A 98 -7.16 2.63 0.61
C LEU A 98 -7.29 3.88 -0.26
N PRO A 99 -8.51 4.40 -0.50
CA PRO A 99 -8.71 5.70 -1.14
C PRO A 99 -8.10 6.79 -0.25
N VAL A 100 -7.21 7.59 -0.82
CA VAL A 100 -6.56 8.72 -0.12
C VAL A 100 -6.48 9.88 -1.09
N HIS A 101 -7.03 11.03 -0.69
CA HIS A 101 -7.03 12.28 -1.44
C HIS A 101 -6.18 13.35 -0.76
N GLU A 102 -5.82 14.37 -1.50
CA GLU A 102 -5.14 15.53 -0.94
C GLU A 102 -6.04 16.22 0.10
N GLY A 103 -5.48 16.49 1.27
CA GLY A 103 -6.23 17.10 2.39
C GLY A 103 -6.81 16.12 3.40
N ASP A 104 -6.84 14.82 3.10
CA ASP A 104 -7.39 13.80 4.00
C ASP A 104 -6.60 13.67 5.31
N ARG A 105 -7.30 13.23 6.35
CA ARG A 105 -6.74 12.82 7.64
C ARG A 105 -6.70 11.31 7.71
N ILE A 106 -5.51 10.76 7.67
CA ILE A 106 -5.28 9.32 7.56
C ILE A 106 -4.62 8.80 8.83
N LEU A 107 -5.06 7.63 9.30
CA LEU A 107 -4.46 6.89 10.40
C LEU A 107 -3.91 5.54 9.88
N ASP A 108 -2.65 5.26 10.19
CA ASP A 108 -2.06 3.91 10.11
C ASP A 108 -1.89 3.40 11.55
N VAL A 109 -2.71 2.43 11.98
CA VAL A 109 -2.84 2.02 13.38
C VAL A 109 -1.64 1.20 13.85
N CYS A 110 -1.06 0.37 12.97
CA CYS A 110 0.04 -0.55 13.26
C CYS A 110 1.19 -0.32 12.26
N ALA A 111 1.65 0.92 12.17
CA ALA A 111 2.39 1.46 11.04
C ALA A 111 3.83 0.95 10.89
N ALA A 112 4.48 0.55 11.99
CA ALA A 112 5.91 0.21 11.95
C ALA A 112 6.19 -1.09 11.16
N PRO A 113 7.24 -1.10 10.35
CA PRO A 113 8.35 -0.12 10.26
C PRO A 113 8.12 1.05 9.29
N GLY A 114 6.94 1.21 8.67
CA GLY A 114 6.60 2.35 7.83
C GLY A 114 6.38 2.06 6.34
N GLY A 115 6.35 0.78 5.94
CA GLY A 115 6.15 0.41 4.54
C GLY A 115 4.83 0.93 3.98
N LYS A 116 3.73 0.82 4.72
CA LYS A 116 2.41 1.31 4.33
C LYS A 116 2.27 2.82 4.60
N ALA A 117 2.72 3.27 5.78
CA ALA A 117 2.69 4.68 6.16
C ALA A 117 3.41 5.61 5.17
N THR A 118 4.57 5.19 4.62
CA THR A 118 5.29 5.99 3.60
C THR A 118 4.56 6.08 2.26
N GLU A 119 3.73 5.09 1.91
CA GLU A 119 2.86 5.18 0.74
C GLU A 119 1.69 6.12 0.98
N LEU A 120 1.04 6.02 2.15
CA LEU A 120 -0.05 6.92 2.53
C LEU A 120 0.44 8.39 2.55
N ALA A 121 1.63 8.65 3.11
CA ALA A 121 2.24 9.97 3.06
C ALA A 121 2.47 10.48 1.62
N ALA A 122 2.92 9.59 0.72
CA ALA A 122 3.12 9.94 -0.68
C ALA A 122 1.79 10.24 -1.41
N LYS A 123 0.71 9.53 -1.09
CA LYS A 123 -0.63 9.80 -1.63
C LYS A 123 -1.18 11.16 -1.18
N LEU A 124 -0.92 11.57 0.05
CA LEU A 124 -1.31 12.88 0.60
C LEU A 124 -0.55 14.07 -0.02
N ARG A 125 0.55 13.84 -0.72
CA ARG A 125 1.35 14.89 -1.40
C ARG A 125 1.71 16.09 -0.52
N GLY A 126 1.98 15.85 0.77
CA GLY A 126 2.31 16.90 1.74
C GLY A 126 1.13 17.73 2.22
N THR A 127 -0.10 17.38 1.85
CA THR A 127 -1.35 18.00 2.33
C THR A 127 -2.03 17.09 3.37
N GLY A 128 -3.09 17.57 4.00
CA GLY A 128 -3.80 16.78 5.03
C GLY A 128 -2.91 16.36 6.19
N GLN A 129 -3.19 15.22 6.79
CA GLN A 129 -2.47 14.72 7.97
C GLN A 129 -2.35 13.20 7.96
N LEU A 130 -1.16 12.67 8.19
CA LEU A 130 -0.93 11.27 8.51
C LEU A 130 -0.63 11.12 10.00
N VAL A 131 -1.43 10.36 10.73
CA VAL A 131 -1.09 9.83 12.05
C VAL A 131 -0.62 8.40 11.87
N ALA A 132 0.63 8.11 12.21
CA ALA A 132 1.23 6.78 12.08
C ALA A 132 1.60 6.26 13.47
N ASN A 133 0.92 5.20 13.90
CA ASN A 133 1.03 4.67 15.24
C ASN A 133 1.67 3.29 15.29
N ASP A 134 2.39 3.00 16.35
CA ASP A 134 2.77 1.63 16.73
C ASP A 134 2.82 1.55 18.26
N ILE A 135 2.30 0.47 18.84
CA ILE A 135 2.29 0.29 20.30
C ILE A 135 3.70 0.24 20.92
N SER A 136 4.70 -0.15 20.14
CA SER A 136 6.09 -0.26 20.58
C SER A 136 6.87 1.01 20.30
N VAL A 137 7.37 1.67 21.34
CA VAL A 137 8.21 2.88 21.23
C VAL A 137 9.42 2.65 20.32
N SER A 138 10.10 1.51 20.43
CA SER A 138 11.28 1.22 19.62
C SER A 138 10.92 1.05 18.13
N ARG A 139 9.77 0.46 17.83
CA ARG A 139 9.25 0.33 16.46
C ARG A 139 8.78 1.69 15.93
N ALA A 140 8.14 2.52 16.76
CA ALA A 140 7.73 3.88 16.40
C ALA A 140 8.94 4.77 16.06
N MET A 141 10.08 4.60 16.72
CA MET A 141 11.32 5.30 16.35
C MET A 141 11.83 4.89 14.96
N ALA A 142 11.77 3.60 14.61
CA ALA A 142 12.12 3.13 13.27
C ALA A 142 11.14 3.66 12.20
N LEU A 143 9.85 3.69 12.52
CA LEU A 143 8.81 4.29 11.69
C LEU A 143 9.09 5.78 11.42
N ALA A 144 9.38 6.57 12.46
CA ALA A 144 9.71 7.99 12.34
C ALA A 144 10.90 8.21 11.41
N LYS A 145 11.97 7.42 11.57
CA LYS A 145 13.14 7.46 10.69
C LYS A 145 12.78 7.19 9.23
N ASN A 146 11.95 6.17 8.97
CA ASN A 146 11.56 5.81 7.61
C ASN A 146 10.65 6.86 6.96
N LEU A 147 9.72 7.46 7.71
CA LEU A 147 8.91 8.59 7.25
C LEU A 147 9.78 9.82 6.93
N GLN A 148 10.80 10.09 7.76
CA GLN A 148 11.76 11.17 7.50
C GLN A 148 12.56 10.92 6.22
N ILE A 149 13.09 9.71 6.02
CA ILE A 149 13.79 9.32 4.78
C ILE A 149 12.85 9.43 3.57
N ALA A 150 11.58 9.05 3.73
CA ALA A 150 10.58 9.18 2.67
C ALA A 150 10.22 10.65 2.35
N GLY A 151 10.54 11.60 3.25
CA GLY A 151 10.22 13.00 3.07
C GLY A 151 8.78 13.36 3.44
N ALA A 152 8.15 12.60 4.33
CA ALA A 152 6.80 12.89 4.83
C ALA A 152 6.83 14.12 5.74
N VAL A 153 6.24 15.23 5.30
CA VAL A 153 6.25 16.52 6.00
C VAL A 153 5.02 16.74 6.89
N ASN A 154 3.96 15.98 6.67
CA ASN A 154 2.66 16.08 7.31
C ASN A 154 2.32 14.85 8.17
N ALA A 155 3.33 14.13 8.65
CA ALA A 155 3.16 12.93 9.46
C ALA A 155 3.44 13.18 10.94
N VAL A 156 2.58 12.65 11.80
CA VAL A 156 2.76 12.59 13.26
C VAL A 156 2.94 11.12 13.65
N VAL A 157 4.00 10.80 14.38
CA VAL A 157 4.25 9.44 14.89
C VAL A 157 3.84 9.36 16.35
N THR A 158 3.03 8.35 16.68
CA THR A 158 2.59 8.06 18.03
C THR A 158 3.03 6.68 18.48
N ALA A 159 3.13 6.46 19.80
CA ALA A 159 3.45 5.17 20.38
C ALA A 159 2.40 4.84 21.45
N GLU A 160 1.18 4.55 21.01
CA GLU A 160 0.02 4.41 21.89
C GLU A 160 -0.81 3.17 21.55
N LYS A 161 -1.59 2.71 22.54
CA LYS A 161 -2.63 1.71 22.31
C LYS A 161 -3.78 2.32 21.49
N PRO A 162 -4.40 1.55 20.56
CA PRO A 162 -5.52 2.07 19.75
C PRO A 162 -6.68 2.62 20.57
N GLU A 163 -6.97 2.04 21.75
CA GLU A 163 -8.04 2.49 22.65
C GLU A 163 -7.75 3.89 23.23
N ARG A 164 -6.48 4.25 23.43
CA ARG A 164 -6.10 5.59 23.88
C ARG A 164 -6.15 6.61 22.75
N LEU A 165 -5.79 6.21 21.52
CA LEU A 165 -5.97 7.09 20.35
C LEU A 165 -7.45 7.44 20.15
N GLN A 166 -8.34 6.49 20.35
CA GLN A 166 -9.79 6.68 20.24
C GLN A 166 -10.30 7.81 21.15
N GLU A 167 -9.74 7.98 22.37
CA GLU A 167 -10.12 9.05 23.28
C GLU A 167 -9.86 10.45 22.70
N SER A 168 -8.86 10.58 21.80
CA SER A 168 -8.46 11.86 21.21
C SER A 168 -9.00 12.10 19.80
N PHE A 169 -9.39 11.05 19.07
CA PHE A 169 -9.68 11.11 17.64
C PHE A 169 -11.06 10.55 17.27
N SER A 170 -12.10 10.78 18.08
CA SER A 170 -13.44 10.31 17.76
C SER A 170 -13.95 10.89 16.44
N GLN A 171 -14.38 10.03 15.50
CA GLN A 171 -14.90 10.38 14.17
C GLN A 171 -14.03 11.40 13.40
N TYR A 172 -12.72 11.23 13.50
CA TYR A 172 -11.76 12.22 13.00
C TYR A 172 -11.19 11.88 11.62
N PHE A 173 -10.88 10.60 11.36
CA PHE A 173 -10.15 10.20 10.17
C PHE A 173 -11.05 9.94 8.96
N ASP A 174 -10.59 10.41 7.80
CA ASP A 174 -11.18 10.15 6.50
C ASP A 174 -10.85 8.73 6.02
N GLY A 175 -9.65 8.24 6.34
CA GLY A 175 -9.21 6.89 6.05
C GLY A 175 -8.38 6.28 7.18
N ILE A 176 -8.58 4.99 7.45
CA ILE A 176 -7.82 4.22 8.44
C ILE A 176 -7.25 2.97 7.79
N LEU A 177 -5.97 2.70 8.05
CA LEU A 177 -5.31 1.46 7.68
C LEU A 177 -4.93 0.68 8.93
N ILE A 178 -5.31 -0.59 8.98
CA ILE A 178 -4.95 -1.56 10.01
C ILE A 178 -4.19 -2.70 9.33
N ASP A 179 -2.85 -2.69 9.41
CA ASP A 179 -2.04 -3.87 9.12
C ASP A 179 -1.84 -4.61 10.43
N ALA A 180 -2.77 -5.49 10.75
CA ALA A 180 -2.94 -5.99 12.10
C ALA A 180 -1.80 -6.92 12.54
N PRO A 181 -1.41 -6.89 13.84
CA PRO A 181 -0.59 -7.95 14.39
C PRO A 181 -1.33 -9.29 14.22
N CYS A 182 -0.67 -10.30 13.68
CA CYS A 182 -1.29 -11.56 13.29
C CYS A 182 -0.31 -12.74 13.50
N SER A 183 -0.80 -13.94 13.30
CA SER A 183 0.01 -15.17 13.40
C SER A 183 1.12 -15.29 12.35
N GLY A 184 1.09 -14.45 11.31
CA GLY A 184 2.21 -14.24 10.40
C GLY A 184 2.53 -15.40 9.46
N GLU A 185 1.55 -16.22 9.11
CA GLU A 185 1.72 -17.44 8.30
C GLU A 185 2.37 -17.17 6.93
N GLY A 186 2.06 -16.04 6.30
CA GLY A 186 2.71 -15.59 5.07
C GLY A 186 4.17 -15.16 5.26
N MET A 187 4.66 -15.04 6.49
CA MET A 187 6.05 -14.65 6.76
C MET A 187 6.97 -15.84 7.07
N PHE A 188 6.47 -17.04 7.18
CA PHE A 188 7.24 -18.23 7.57
C PHE A 188 8.47 -18.46 6.70
N ARG A 189 8.36 -18.23 5.39
CA ARG A 189 9.46 -18.36 4.44
C ARG A 189 10.57 -17.32 4.65
N ARG A 190 10.21 -16.13 5.14
CA ARG A 190 11.16 -15.01 5.35
C ARG A 190 11.73 -14.98 6.76
N ASP A 191 10.93 -15.35 7.74
CA ASP A 191 11.31 -15.32 9.15
C ASP A 191 10.90 -16.64 9.85
N PRO A 192 11.82 -17.59 9.98
CA PRO A 192 11.55 -18.86 10.65
C PRO A 192 11.12 -18.75 12.13
N HIS A 193 11.39 -17.61 12.81
CA HIS A 193 10.93 -17.38 14.17
C HIS A 193 9.41 -17.25 14.26
N MET A 194 8.76 -16.83 13.18
CA MET A 194 7.30 -16.77 13.11
C MET A 194 6.64 -18.13 13.25
N VAL A 195 7.31 -19.22 12.84
CA VAL A 195 6.81 -20.58 13.02
C VAL A 195 6.71 -20.95 14.50
N GLN A 196 7.74 -20.57 15.28
CA GLN A 196 7.74 -20.81 16.72
C GLN A 196 6.66 -19.96 17.43
N ASP A 197 6.55 -18.69 17.10
CA ASP A 197 5.50 -17.80 17.65
C ASP A 197 4.09 -18.33 17.33
N TRP A 198 3.89 -18.89 16.14
CA TRP A 198 2.64 -19.51 15.72
C TRP A 198 2.32 -20.78 16.54
N GLU A 199 3.31 -21.61 16.88
CA GLU A 199 3.10 -22.79 17.73
C GLU A 199 2.73 -22.42 19.16
N GLU A 200 3.29 -21.33 19.69
CA GLU A 200 3.03 -20.84 21.05
C GLU A 200 1.69 -20.11 21.17
N LYS A 201 1.35 -19.26 20.21
CA LYS A 201 0.19 -18.35 20.26
C LYS A 201 -0.92 -18.75 19.28
N GLY A 202 -0.58 -18.83 18.00
CA GLY A 202 -1.51 -19.16 16.92
C GLY A 202 -2.61 -18.11 16.68
N PRO A 203 -3.53 -18.40 15.73
CA PRO A 203 -4.61 -17.47 15.35
C PRO A 203 -5.54 -17.07 16.49
N GLN A 204 -5.80 -17.99 17.43
CA GLN A 204 -6.71 -17.75 18.56
C GLN A 204 -6.22 -16.66 19.53
N TYR A 205 -4.91 -16.46 19.61
CA TYR A 205 -4.32 -15.39 20.38
C TYR A 205 -4.49 -14.03 19.73
N TYR A 206 -4.32 -13.97 18.40
CA TYR A 206 -4.33 -12.70 17.68
C TYR A 206 -5.73 -12.20 17.34
N ALA A 207 -6.68 -13.08 17.03
CA ALA A 207 -8.01 -12.69 16.60
C ALA A 207 -8.75 -11.78 17.61
N PRO A 208 -8.73 -11.98 18.94
CA PRO A 208 -9.32 -11.05 19.90
C PRO A 208 -8.65 -9.66 19.88
N ILE A 209 -7.31 -9.62 19.79
CA ILE A 209 -6.54 -8.36 19.72
C ILE A 209 -6.95 -7.56 18.47
N GLN A 210 -7.08 -8.23 17.34
CA GLN A 210 -7.50 -7.63 16.08
C GLN A 210 -8.93 -7.05 16.17
N ARG A 211 -9.83 -7.74 16.86
CA ARG A 211 -11.20 -7.24 17.11
C ARG A 211 -11.21 -5.97 17.95
N ASP A 212 -10.35 -5.87 18.96
CA ASP A 212 -10.24 -4.66 19.77
C ASP A 212 -9.66 -3.49 18.98
N ILE A 213 -8.68 -3.74 18.11
CA ILE A 213 -8.16 -2.73 17.16
C ILE A 213 -9.25 -2.27 16.19
N LEU A 214 -10.03 -3.18 15.61
CA LEU A 214 -11.15 -2.88 14.71
C LEU A 214 -12.22 -2.02 15.40
N LYS A 215 -12.60 -2.32 16.66
CA LYS A 215 -13.53 -1.49 17.44
C LYS A 215 -13.00 -0.07 17.62
N ALA A 216 -11.74 0.08 18.03
CA ALA A 216 -11.15 1.39 18.24
C ALA A 216 -11.09 2.18 16.92
N ALA A 217 -10.72 1.53 15.83
CA ALA A 217 -10.69 2.15 14.51
C ALA A 217 -12.07 2.63 14.04
N TYR A 218 -13.12 1.84 14.26
CA TYR A 218 -14.49 2.24 13.93
C TYR A 218 -14.92 3.54 14.64
N GLN A 219 -14.54 3.69 15.91
CA GLN A 219 -14.86 4.91 16.67
C GLN A 219 -14.08 6.14 16.17
N MET A 220 -12.88 5.92 15.62
CA MET A 220 -12.04 6.99 15.07
C MET A 220 -12.38 7.35 13.63
N LEU A 221 -13.06 6.46 12.90
CA LEU A 221 -13.48 6.65 11.51
C LEU A 221 -14.70 7.56 11.44
N ARG A 222 -14.64 8.62 10.63
CA ARG A 222 -15.80 9.46 10.36
C ARG A 222 -16.86 8.76 9.51
N GLU A 223 -18.05 9.31 9.47
CA GLU A 223 -19.11 8.91 8.54
C GLU A 223 -18.62 9.07 7.07
N GLY A 224 -18.92 8.10 6.23
CA GLY A 224 -18.42 8.03 4.84
C GLY A 224 -16.94 7.70 4.70
N GLY A 225 -16.20 7.53 5.81
CA GLY A 225 -14.77 7.22 5.79
C GLY A 225 -14.47 5.77 5.39
N TYR A 226 -13.24 5.53 4.94
CA TYR A 226 -12.77 4.21 4.49
C TYR A 226 -11.84 3.56 5.51
N LEU A 227 -11.96 2.24 5.68
CA LEU A 227 -11.10 1.44 6.53
C LEU A 227 -10.54 0.26 5.73
N VAL A 228 -9.22 0.11 5.72
CA VAL A 228 -8.57 -1.11 5.24
C VAL A 228 -8.11 -1.92 6.44
N TYR A 229 -8.55 -3.18 6.48
CA TYR A 229 -8.00 -4.18 7.39
C TYR A 229 -7.17 -5.18 6.60
N SER A 230 -6.00 -5.53 7.11
CA SER A 230 -5.10 -6.48 6.46
C SER A 230 -4.30 -7.30 7.47
N THR A 231 -3.90 -8.49 7.05
CA THR A 231 -3.00 -9.40 7.78
C THR A 231 -2.03 -10.06 6.82
N CYS A 232 -0.92 -10.54 7.32
CA CYS A 232 -0.01 -11.43 6.60
C CYS A 232 -0.20 -12.90 7.01
N THR A 233 -1.44 -13.31 7.32
CA THR A 233 -1.80 -14.70 7.63
C THR A 233 -2.76 -15.28 6.58
N PHE A 234 -3.01 -16.58 6.63
CA PHE A 234 -4.01 -17.27 5.82
C PHE A 234 -5.18 -17.80 6.65
N SER A 235 -5.11 -17.63 7.97
CA SER A 235 -6.10 -18.16 8.89
C SER A 235 -7.46 -17.45 8.72
N PRO A 236 -8.55 -18.16 8.36
CA PRO A 236 -9.87 -17.58 8.32
C PRO A 236 -10.34 -17.01 9.66
N GLU A 237 -9.77 -17.47 10.79
CA GLU A 237 -10.08 -16.99 12.14
C GLU A 237 -9.68 -15.52 12.33
N GLU A 238 -8.55 -15.13 11.73
CA GLU A 238 -8.01 -13.77 11.81
C GLU A 238 -8.51 -12.89 10.66
N ASP A 239 -8.96 -13.50 9.57
CA ASP A 239 -9.36 -12.85 8.33
C ASP A 239 -10.89 -12.73 8.24
N GLU A 240 -11.57 -13.59 7.48
CA GLU A 240 -13.01 -13.47 7.20
C GLU A 240 -13.88 -13.55 8.44
N LYS A 241 -13.54 -14.38 9.44
CA LYS A 241 -14.34 -14.46 10.66
C LYS A 241 -14.26 -13.18 11.50
N ASN A 242 -13.12 -12.50 11.50
CA ASN A 242 -13.00 -11.19 12.13
C ASN A 242 -13.82 -10.13 11.38
N ILE A 243 -13.78 -10.14 10.05
CA ILE A 243 -14.59 -9.22 9.24
C ILE A 243 -16.08 -9.50 9.41
N LEU A 244 -16.50 -10.76 9.37
CA LEU A 244 -17.88 -11.14 9.59
C LEU A 244 -18.37 -10.68 10.98
N TRP A 245 -17.56 -10.94 12.02
CA TRP A 245 -17.86 -10.46 13.36
C TRP A 245 -17.96 -8.93 13.40
N PHE A 246 -17.07 -8.21 12.73
CA PHE A 246 -17.06 -6.74 12.68
C PHE A 246 -18.32 -6.19 12.00
N LEU A 247 -18.72 -6.73 10.86
CA LEU A 247 -19.94 -6.33 10.14
C LEU A 247 -21.22 -6.60 10.96
N ARG A 248 -21.25 -7.68 11.74
CA ARG A 248 -22.37 -7.97 12.65
C ARG A 248 -22.44 -7.03 13.85
N GLN A 249 -21.28 -6.52 14.32
CA GLN A 249 -21.23 -5.53 15.42
C GLN A 249 -21.55 -4.11 14.95
N PHE A 250 -21.20 -3.77 13.71
CA PHE A 250 -21.32 -2.44 13.12
C PHE A 250 -22.05 -2.54 11.78
N PRO A 251 -23.41 -2.60 11.79
CA PRO A 251 -24.21 -2.80 10.59
C PRO A 251 -24.15 -1.66 9.56
N ASP A 252 -23.64 -0.50 9.96
CA ASP A 252 -23.34 0.65 9.10
C ASP A 252 -22.00 0.54 8.36
N MET A 253 -21.25 -0.55 8.60
CA MET A 253 -20.03 -0.87 7.83
C MET A 253 -20.38 -1.85 6.71
N HIS A 254 -19.78 -1.65 5.54
CA HIS A 254 -19.92 -2.57 4.41
C HIS A 254 -18.59 -2.77 3.67
N VAL A 255 -18.44 -3.92 3.03
CA VAL A 255 -17.24 -4.22 2.23
C VAL A 255 -17.39 -3.63 0.85
N CYS A 256 -16.44 -2.76 0.49
CA CYS A 256 -16.34 -2.18 -0.84
C CYS A 256 -15.68 -3.16 -1.82
N GLU A 257 -16.04 -3.04 -3.08
CA GLU A 257 -15.39 -3.80 -4.14
C GLU A 257 -13.99 -3.22 -4.43
N VAL A 258 -13.00 -4.11 -4.55
CA VAL A 258 -11.64 -3.77 -4.96
C VAL A 258 -11.43 -4.31 -6.37
N PRO A 259 -10.96 -3.50 -7.34
CA PRO A 259 -10.69 -3.96 -8.69
C PRO A 259 -9.81 -5.20 -8.69
N ARG A 260 -10.29 -6.28 -9.30
CA ARG A 260 -9.56 -7.55 -9.34
C ARG A 260 -8.30 -7.42 -10.18
N LYS A 261 -7.18 -7.85 -9.62
CA LYS A 261 -5.88 -7.89 -10.27
C LYS A 261 -5.42 -9.34 -10.40
N GLU A 262 -4.44 -9.57 -11.27
CA GLU A 262 -3.81 -10.89 -11.42
C GLU A 262 -3.31 -11.40 -10.06
N GLY A 263 -3.65 -12.65 -9.73
CA GLY A 263 -3.29 -13.28 -8.46
C GLY A 263 -4.22 -13.00 -7.29
N PHE A 264 -5.24 -12.12 -7.44
CA PHE A 264 -6.23 -11.89 -6.39
C PHE A 264 -7.24 -13.03 -6.33
N CYS A 265 -7.34 -13.65 -5.15
CA CYS A 265 -8.39 -14.61 -4.81
C CYS A 265 -9.48 -13.92 -3.99
N SER A 266 -10.71 -14.41 -4.08
CA SER A 266 -11.81 -13.96 -3.23
C SER A 266 -11.62 -14.42 -1.79
N GLY A 267 -12.28 -13.76 -0.86
CA GLY A 267 -12.39 -14.24 0.51
C GLY A 267 -13.15 -15.57 0.58
N ILE A 268 -12.86 -16.33 1.64
CA ILE A 268 -13.44 -17.64 1.88
C ILE A 268 -14.84 -17.48 2.45
N THR A 269 -15.77 -18.25 1.88
CA THR A 269 -17.16 -18.28 2.33
C THR A 269 -17.61 -19.72 2.55
N ASP A 270 -18.62 -19.91 3.37
CA ASP A 270 -19.24 -21.21 3.60
C ASP A 270 -20.77 -21.18 3.42
N ALA A 271 -21.41 -22.35 3.41
CA ALA A 271 -22.83 -22.48 3.20
C ALA A 271 -23.69 -22.01 4.40
N ALA A 272 -23.11 -21.85 5.59
CA ALA A 272 -23.82 -21.42 6.79
C ALA A 272 -24.06 -19.91 6.82
N LEU A 273 -23.37 -19.15 5.95
CA LEU A 273 -23.52 -17.68 5.84
C LEU A 273 -24.81 -17.33 5.07
N THR A 274 -25.38 -16.19 5.42
CA THR A 274 -26.43 -15.57 4.59
C THR A 274 -25.89 -15.15 3.24
N GLU A 275 -26.77 -14.94 2.25
CA GLU A 275 -26.35 -14.49 0.91
C GLU A 275 -25.59 -13.15 0.96
N THR A 276 -26.10 -12.20 1.75
CA THR A 276 -25.45 -10.90 1.95
C THR A 276 -24.06 -11.06 2.57
N GLU A 277 -23.89 -11.89 3.58
CA GLU A 277 -22.59 -12.13 4.21
C GLU A 277 -21.61 -12.80 3.23
N ARG A 278 -22.07 -13.76 2.43
CA ARG A 278 -21.26 -14.38 1.36
C ARG A 278 -20.79 -13.34 0.34
N GLN A 279 -21.70 -12.50 -0.13
CA GLN A 279 -21.40 -11.44 -1.08
C GLN A 279 -20.38 -10.45 -0.48
N GLN A 280 -20.57 -10.02 0.76
CA GLN A 280 -19.62 -9.12 1.45
C GLN A 280 -18.23 -9.77 1.56
N LEU A 281 -18.12 -10.99 2.07
CA LEU A 281 -16.83 -11.66 2.27
C LEU A 281 -16.15 -12.04 0.95
N SER A 282 -16.91 -12.33 -0.12
CA SER A 282 -16.34 -12.62 -1.44
C SER A 282 -15.57 -11.42 -2.05
N ARG A 283 -15.87 -10.19 -1.60
CA ARG A 283 -15.16 -8.96 -2.00
C ARG A 283 -13.78 -8.82 -1.34
N CYS A 284 -13.49 -9.55 -0.26
CA CYS A 284 -12.15 -9.59 0.32
C CYS A 284 -11.12 -10.07 -0.69
N VAL A 285 -9.87 -9.69 -0.49
CA VAL A 285 -8.74 -10.05 -1.32
C VAL A 285 -7.80 -10.96 -0.55
N ARG A 286 -7.50 -12.14 -1.11
CA ARG A 286 -6.45 -13.05 -0.64
C ARG A 286 -5.37 -13.19 -1.68
N ILE A 287 -4.13 -13.22 -1.21
CA ILE A 287 -2.94 -13.53 -2.02
C ILE A 287 -2.30 -14.78 -1.47
N PHE A 288 -2.07 -15.76 -2.34
CA PHE A 288 -1.35 -16.98 -2.01
C PHE A 288 -0.06 -17.09 -2.82
N PRO A 289 1.06 -17.52 -2.20
CA PRO A 289 2.38 -17.54 -2.85
C PRO A 289 2.49 -18.54 -4.01
N HIS A 290 1.60 -19.53 -4.10
CA HIS A 290 1.55 -20.48 -5.21
C HIS A 290 0.77 -19.96 -6.44
N LYS A 291 0.00 -18.88 -6.29
CA LYS A 291 -0.80 -18.30 -7.37
C LYS A 291 -0.15 -17.07 -8.00
N THR A 292 0.70 -16.38 -7.25
CA THR A 292 1.32 -15.14 -7.74
C THR A 292 2.58 -14.81 -6.94
N VAL A 293 3.19 -13.66 -7.25
CA VAL A 293 4.36 -13.16 -6.54
C VAL A 293 4.00 -12.72 -5.11
N GLY A 294 4.95 -12.83 -4.19
CA GLY A 294 4.79 -12.42 -2.80
C GLY A 294 4.69 -13.58 -1.82
N GLU A 295 4.62 -13.22 -0.54
CA GLU A 295 4.59 -14.18 0.57
C GLU A 295 3.17 -14.56 0.97
N GLY A 296 2.20 -13.72 0.62
CA GLY A 296 0.79 -13.88 0.95
C GLY A 296 0.25 -12.77 1.85
N HIS A 297 -1.02 -12.45 1.64
CA HIS A 297 -1.69 -11.36 2.37
C HIS A 297 -3.20 -11.51 2.30
N PHE A 298 -3.88 -11.02 3.32
CA PHE A 298 -5.31 -10.76 3.30
C PHE A 298 -5.55 -9.26 3.36
N ALA A 299 -6.51 -8.75 2.61
CA ALA A 299 -6.92 -7.36 2.68
C ALA A 299 -8.40 -7.19 2.37
N VAL A 300 -9.05 -6.25 3.05
CA VAL A 300 -10.43 -5.84 2.81
C VAL A 300 -10.55 -4.33 2.91
N LEU A 301 -11.27 -3.73 1.97
CA LEU A 301 -11.67 -2.33 2.02
C LEU A 301 -13.10 -2.24 2.55
N LEU A 302 -13.29 -1.44 3.58
CA LEU A 302 -14.59 -1.20 4.22
C LEU A 302 -14.91 0.29 4.16
N GLN A 303 -16.20 0.62 4.12
CA GLN A 303 -16.68 2.00 4.25
C GLN A 303 -17.74 2.09 5.34
N LYS A 304 -17.76 3.20 6.08
CA LYS A 304 -18.75 3.52 7.08
C LYS A 304 -19.88 4.33 6.47
N GLY A 305 -21.14 3.95 6.73
CA GLY A 305 -22.33 4.63 6.23
C GLY A 305 -23.22 3.74 5.37
N ASP A 306 -24.33 4.29 4.88
CA ASP A 306 -25.37 3.53 4.18
C ASP A 306 -24.91 3.01 2.81
N SER A 307 -24.96 1.69 2.61
CA SER A 307 -24.59 1.03 1.36
C SER A 307 -25.46 1.46 0.16
N SER A 308 -26.68 1.95 0.39
CA SER A 308 -27.59 2.41 -0.67
C SER A 308 -27.11 3.71 -1.36
N ALA A 309 -26.35 4.54 -0.65
CA ALA A 309 -25.72 5.74 -1.23
C ALA A 309 -24.53 5.41 -2.14
N VAL A 310 -23.80 4.36 -1.82
CA VAL A 310 -22.57 3.95 -2.52
C VAL A 310 -22.86 3.30 -3.88
N GLU A 311 -23.94 2.52 -3.99
CA GLU A 311 -24.36 1.95 -5.28
C GLU A 311 -24.78 3.02 -6.30
N GLN A 312 -25.28 4.16 -5.83
CA GLN A 312 -25.62 5.30 -6.70
C GLN A 312 -24.37 6.07 -7.14
N GLU A 313 -23.37 6.24 -6.29
CA GLU A 313 -22.11 6.90 -6.67
C GLU A 313 -21.23 6.03 -7.58
N SER A 314 -21.15 4.72 -7.32
CA SER A 314 -20.40 3.80 -8.19
C SER A 314 -21.01 3.71 -9.60
N ASN A 315 -22.33 3.68 -9.70
CA ASN A 315 -23.05 3.71 -10.98
C ASN A 315 -22.88 5.06 -11.72
N SER A 316 -22.76 6.18 -11.00
CA SER A 316 -22.50 7.49 -11.61
C SER A 316 -21.07 7.61 -12.12
N VAL A 317 -20.08 7.10 -11.38
CA VAL A 317 -18.67 7.09 -11.78
C VAL A 317 -18.41 6.13 -12.95
N GLU A 318 -19.06 4.96 -12.97
CA GLU A 318 -18.99 4.06 -14.14
C GLU A 318 -19.65 4.66 -15.38
N GLN A 319 -20.76 5.40 -15.22
CA GLN A 319 -21.39 6.12 -16.34
C GLN A 319 -20.50 7.26 -16.84
N GLU A 320 -19.85 8.03 -15.98
CA GLU A 320 -18.90 9.07 -16.39
C GLU A 320 -17.66 8.50 -17.08
N ASN A 321 -17.08 7.41 -16.55
CA ASN A 321 -15.95 6.73 -17.19
C ASN A 321 -16.33 6.14 -18.55
N SER A 322 -17.51 5.52 -18.68
CA SER A 322 -17.99 5.00 -19.95
C SER A 322 -18.27 6.11 -20.98
N LEU A 323 -18.71 7.30 -20.54
CA LEU A 323 -18.86 8.48 -21.38
C LEU A 323 -17.49 9.02 -21.83
N ALA A 324 -16.50 9.06 -20.92
CA ALA A 324 -15.14 9.50 -21.23
C ALA A 324 -14.45 8.57 -22.25
N GLU A 325 -14.62 7.26 -22.12
CA GLU A 325 -14.11 6.27 -23.08
C GLU A 325 -14.78 6.41 -24.45
N ARG A 326 -16.10 6.65 -24.52
CA ARG A 326 -16.82 6.91 -25.77
C ARG A 326 -16.39 8.19 -26.45
N VAL A 327 -16.09 9.24 -25.69
CA VAL A 327 -15.57 10.52 -26.23
C VAL A 327 -14.16 10.32 -26.76
N HIS A 328 -13.32 9.55 -26.08
CA HIS A 328 -11.96 9.22 -26.51
C HIS A 328 -11.95 8.40 -27.81
N ASP A 329 -12.82 7.37 -27.90
CA ASP A 329 -12.94 6.51 -29.12
C ASP A 329 -13.52 7.29 -30.31
N HIS A 330 -14.44 8.24 -30.05
CA HIS A 330 -14.99 9.12 -31.09
C HIS A 330 -13.96 10.12 -31.59
N GLY A 331 -13.12 10.66 -30.71
CA GLY A 331 -11.99 11.53 -31.04
C GLY A 331 -10.96 10.84 -31.94
N PHE A 332 -10.64 9.56 -31.61
CA PHE A 332 -9.69 8.76 -32.37
C PHE A 332 -10.20 8.45 -33.79
N ARG A 333 -11.46 8.06 -33.92
CA ARG A 333 -12.10 7.78 -35.23
C ARG A 333 -12.24 9.04 -36.12
N MET A 334 -12.37 10.21 -35.53
CA MET A 334 -12.39 11.47 -36.27
C MET A 334 -10.98 11.91 -36.74
N ALA A 335 -9.93 11.57 -35.98
CA ALA A 335 -8.54 11.81 -36.35
C ALA A 335 -8.09 10.89 -37.51
N GLU A 336 -8.48 9.63 -37.52
CA GLU A 336 -8.21 8.71 -38.65
C GLU A 336 -8.90 9.09 -39.92
N LYS A 337 -10.16 9.57 -39.87
CA LYS A 337 -10.87 10.10 -41.06
C LYS A 337 -10.23 11.37 -41.65
N LYS A 338 -9.60 12.24 -40.84
CA LYS A 338 -8.85 13.39 -41.32
C LYS A 338 -7.52 13.03 -41.99
N HIS A 339 -6.87 11.95 -41.57
CA HIS A 339 -5.62 11.50 -42.18
C HIS A 339 -5.82 10.76 -43.54
N GLN A 340 -6.99 10.21 -43.79
CA GLN A 340 -7.30 9.55 -45.07
C GLN A 340 -7.74 10.51 -46.18
N SER A 341 -8.07 11.74 -45.86
CA SER A 341 -8.53 12.75 -46.86
C SER A 341 -7.43 13.74 -47.34
N SER A 342 -6.19 13.64 -46.84
CA SER A 342 -5.08 14.54 -47.24
C SER A 342 -3.96 13.91 -48.06
N GLY A 343 -4.22 12.73 -48.66
CA GLY A 343 -3.26 11.97 -49.43
C GLY A 343 -3.44 12.09 -50.97
N ALA A 344 -3.44 13.30 -51.52
CA ALA A 344 -3.29 13.46 -52.97
C ALA A 344 -2.67 14.83 -53.32
N GLY A 345 -1.43 14.80 -53.76
CA GLY A 345 -0.88 15.85 -54.66
C GLY A 345 0.12 16.83 -54.07
N ARG A 346 1.38 16.60 -54.24
CA ARG A 346 2.31 17.35 -55.12
C ARG A 346 3.76 17.07 -54.74
N ARG A 347 4.47 16.43 -55.69
CA ARG A 347 5.94 16.44 -55.77
C ARG A 347 6.39 17.84 -56.16
N SER A 348 7.34 18.42 -55.46
CA SER A 348 8.20 19.48 -55.96
C SER A 348 9.62 19.24 -55.46
N LYS A 349 10.53 19.11 -56.40
CA LYS A 349 11.99 19.10 -56.26
C LYS A 349 12.46 20.42 -55.67
N TYR A 350 13.39 20.43 -54.75
CA TYR A 350 14.53 21.34 -54.77
C TYR A 350 15.72 20.74 -54.01
N ASP A 351 16.83 20.86 -54.69
CA ASP A 351 18.21 20.44 -54.42
C ASP A 351 18.93 21.54 -53.62
N GLY A 352 20.02 21.17 -52.93
CA GLY A 352 21.10 22.15 -52.74
C GLY A 352 21.58 22.46 -51.32
N THR A 353 22.57 21.65 -50.87
CA THR A 353 23.82 22.10 -50.23
C THR A 353 23.87 23.36 -49.34
N ARG A 354 24.32 23.20 -48.07
CA ARG A 354 25.56 23.85 -47.62
C ARG A 354 25.92 23.48 -46.17
N GLN A 355 27.09 22.87 -46.05
CA GLN A 355 27.88 22.81 -44.82
C GLN A 355 28.34 24.22 -44.45
N GLN A 356 28.31 24.57 -43.16
CA GLN A 356 29.32 25.46 -42.58
C GLN A 356 29.64 25.05 -41.15
N ARG A 357 30.88 24.63 -40.97
CA ARG A 357 31.59 24.58 -39.70
C ARG A 357 31.85 26.02 -39.23
N LEU A 358 31.68 26.27 -37.95
CA LEU A 358 32.47 27.28 -37.25
C LEU A 358 32.85 26.77 -35.84
N SER A 359 34.14 26.65 -35.66
CA SER A 359 34.88 26.52 -34.43
C SER A 359 34.98 27.85 -33.71
N GLY A 360 35.03 27.84 -32.37
CA GLY A 360 35.41 29.05 -31.66
C GLY A 360 35.34 28.97 -30.14
N LYS A 361 36.47 28.60 -29.56
CA LYS A 361 37.17 29.14 -28.40
C LYS A 361 36.51 29.15 -27.00
N LYS A 362 37.28 28.52 -26.12
CA LYS A 362 37.32 28.64 -24.66
C LYS A 362 37.42 30.09 -24.21
N ASP A 363 36.68 30.44 -23.16
CA ASP A 363 37.17 31.44 -22.20
C ASP A 363 36.86 30.95 -20.76
N ARG A 364 37.92 30.83 -19.98
CA ARG A 364 37.90 30.62 -18.54
C ARG A 364 37.79 31.99 -17.88
N ARG A 365 36.76 32.20 -17.03
CA ARG A 365 36.87 33.18 -15.95
C ARG A 365 36.45 32.55 -14.63
N ARG A 366 37.39 32.52 -13.72
CA ARG A 366 37.18 32.39 -12.26
C ARG A 366 36.34 33.57 -11.78
N MET A 367 35.37 33.30 -10.95
CA MET A 367 34.91 34.25 -9.94
C MET A 367 34.66 33.45 -8.66
N ASP A 368 35.51 33.78 -7.68
CA ASP A 368 35.31 33.49 -6.26
C ASP A 368 34.09 34.29 -5.80
N GLY A 369 33.26 33.67 -4.95
CA GLY A 369 32.12 34.33 -4.33
C GLY A 369 31.50 33.40 -3.30
N ASP A 370 31.98 33.55 -2.07
CA ASP A 370 31.34 33.03 -0.86
C ASP A 370 29.87 33.36 -0.83
N ASN A 371 29.05 32.36 -0.62
CA ASN A 371 27.69 32.53 -0.07
C ASN A 371 27.36 31.34 0.82
N ASP A 372 27.64 31.52 2.10
CA ASP A 372 27.07 30.77 3.21
C ASP A 372 25.53 30.86 3.15
N LEU A 373 24.88 29.86 2.64
CA LEU A 373 23.46 29.61 2.84
C LEU A 373 23.31 28.51 3.90
N ALA A 374 23.40 28.94 5.17
CA ALA A 374 22.98 28.18 6.31
C ALA A 374 21.49 27.91 6.22
N VAL A 375 21.09 26.74 5.73
CA VAL A 375 19.73 26.22 5.82
C VAL A 375 19.47 25.89 7.29
N LYS A 376 18.83 26.80 8.02
CA LYS A 376 18.24 26.53 9.32
C LYS A 376 17.07 25.53 9.12
N ALA A 377 17.34 24.24 9.30
CA ALA A 377 16.31 23.25 9.48
C ALA A 377 15.66 23.48 10.85
N THR A 378 14.50 24.11 10.87
CA THR A 378 13.65 24.18 12.06
C THR A 378 12.98 22.82 12.25
N TRP A 379 13.44 22.07 13.22
CA TRP A 379 12.86 20.81 13.67
C TRP A 379 11.55 21.11 14.43
N TRP A 380 10.41 20.74 13.87
CA TRP A 380 9.15 20.63 14.59
C TRP A 380 9.00 19.19 15.09
N THR A 381 9.48 18.93 16.32
CA THR A 381 9.06 17.76 17.11
C THR A 381 7.83 18.19 17.92
N GLY A 382 6.66 18.06 17.34
CA GLY A 382 5.40 18.22 18.05
C GLY A 382 4.99 16.90 18.71
N CYS A 383 5.54 16.59 19.89
CA CYS A 383 4.90 15.66 20.80
C CYS A 383 3.68 16.35 21.40
N LEU A 384 2.47 15.98 20.96
CA LEU A 384 1.25 16.28 21.71
C LEU A 384 1.22 15.37 22.93
N SER A 385 1.78 15.86 24.07
CA SER A 385 1.52 15.26 25.37
C SER A 385 0.09 15.58 25.79
N ALA A 386 -0.72 14.55 25.98
CA ALA A 386 -1.99 14.67 26.69
C ALA A 386 -1.74 15.23 28.09
N PRO A 387 -2.64 16.07 28.67
CA PRO A 387 -2.46 16.61 30.01
C PRO A 387 -2.55 15.47 31.03
N GLY A 388 -1.41 15.15 31.66
CA GLY A 388 -1.30 14.11 32.69
C GLY A 388 0.03 13.38 32.81
N ALA A 389 1.04 13.68 32.00
CA ALA A 389 2.36 13.06 32.07
C ALA A 389 3.39 13.99 32.72
N GLU A 390 3.21 14.29 34.01
CA GLU A 390 4.33 14.58 34.91
C GLU A 390 4.89 13.26 35.43
N ARG A 391 6.09 12.94 35.01
CA ARG A 391 7.09 11.96 35.48
C ARG A 391 7.58 11.08 34.31
N TYR A 392 8.68 11.56 33.75
CA TYR A 392 9.87 10.79 33.37
C TYR A 392 10.82 11.77 32.66
N ARG A 393 11.68 12.41 33.47
CA ARG A 393 12.95 12.97 33.01
C ARG A 393 13.98 11.85 32.99
N LEU A 394 14.79 11.89 31.93
CA LEU A 394 15.95 11.09 31.52
C LEU A 394 15.63 9.87 30.72
#